data_b45e8b47d4e53386329f4d965f543304
#
_entry.id   b45e8b47d4e53386329f4d965f543304
#
_cell.length_a   1.000
_cell.length_b   1.000
_cell.length_c   1.000
_cell.angle_alpha   90.00
_cell.angle_beta   90.00
_cell.angle_gamma   90.00
#
_symmetry.space_group_name_H-M   'P 1'
#
loop_
_entity.id
_entity.type
_entity.pdbx_description
1 polymer ?
#
loop_
_entity_poly.entity_id
_entity_poly.type
_entity_poly.pdbx_seq_one_letter_code
_entity_poly.pdbx_strand_id
1 'polypeptide(L)'
;MSAYRTVVVGTDGSESSLRAVEKAAAIAGDADAKLVIACAYYPSDPKETAQAADALREDAYQITGSAPTHDILRTAKEHATKAGAKSIEERAIVGSPVESLLQLVDDVKADLLVVGNRGLNSLTGRLLGSVPSDAARKSTSDVLIVHTVR
;
A
#
# COMPACT_ATOMS: atom_id res chain seq x y z
N MET A 1 8.74 4.68 24.89
CA MET A 1 9.31 3.83 23.84
C MET A 1 8.20 3.23 23.01
N SER A 2 8.25 3.41 21.71
CA SER A 2 7.20 2.93 20.83
C SER A 2 7.44 1.50 20.39
N ALA A 3 6.37 0.74 20.25
CA ALA A 3 6.45 -0.61 19.70
C ALA A 3 6.88 -0.57 18.23
N TYR A 4 6.44 0.46 17.50
CA TYR A 4 6.73 0.59 16.08
C TYR A 4 7.25 1.99 15.75
N ARG A 5 8.15 2.06 14.78
CA ARG A 5 8.71 3.33 14.29
C ARG A 5 8.25 3.64 12.87
N THR A 6 8.08 2.63 12.06
CA THR A 6 7.66 2.79 10.67
C THR A 6 6.64 1.73 10.34
N VAL A 7 5.46 2.17 9.93
CA VAL A 7 4.32 1.31 9.59
C VAL A 7 4.05 1.46 8.11
N VAL A 8 3.94 0.34 7.40
CA VAL A 8 3.56 0.31 5.98
C VAL A 8 2.16 -0.25 5.88
N VAL A 9 1.32 0.37 5.07
CA VAL A 9 0.00 -0.14 4.76
C VAL A 9 -0.23 -0.08 3.25
N GLY A 10 -0.83 -1.12 2.68
CA GLY A 10 -1.18 -1.16 1.28
C GLY A 10 -2.64 -0.81 1.06
N THR A 11 -2.93 -0.16 -0.05
CA THR A 11 -4.29 0.17 -0.44
C THR A 11 -4.46 0.03 -1.95
N ASP A 12 -5.66 -0.37 -2.37
CA ASP A 12 -6.07 -0.37 -3.77
C ASP A 12 -7.21 0.63 -4.02
N GLY A 13 -7.50 1.47 -3.04
CA GLY A 13 -8.56 2.44 -3.14
C GLY A 13 -9.94 1.94 -2.73
N SER A 14 -10.08 0.64 -2.46
CA SER A 14 -11.37 0.09 -2.03
C SER A 14 -11.69 0.53 -0.60
N GLU A 15 -12.97 0.51 -0.25
CA GLU A 15 -13.39 0.82 1.11
C GLU A 15 -12.75 -0.12 2.12
N SER A 16 -12.62 -1.38 1.75
CA SER A 16 -11.98 -2.38 2.59
C SER A 16 -10.54 -1.98 2.90
N SER A 17 -9.76 -1.64 1.86
CA SER A 17 -8.38 -1.25 2.08
C SER A 17 -8.26 0.06 2.84
N LEU A 18 -9.21 0.99 2.67
CA LEU A 18 -9.19 2.25 3.42
C LEU A 18 -9.41 2.03 4.91
N ARG A 19 -10.17 1.00 5.29
CA ARG A 19 -10.29 0.63 6.71
C ARG A 19 -8.96 0.17 7.27
N ALA A 20 -8.19 -0.57 6.48
CA ALA A 20 -6.84 -0.96 6.90
C ALA A 20 -5.94 0.27 7.04
N VAL A 21 -6.06 1.23 6.12
CA VAL A 21 -5.32 2.49 6.21
C VAL A 21 -5.65 3.23 7.49
N GLU A 22 -6.94 3.32 7.83
CA GLU A 22 -7.37 4.01 9.04
C GLU A 22 -6.82 3.33 10.30
N LYS A 23 -6.85 2.01 10.34
CA LYS A 23 -6.29 1.27 11.48
C LYS A 23 -4.79 1.49 11.59
N ALA A 24 -4.07 1.41 10.47
CA ALA A 24 -2.64 1.66 10.45
C ALA A 24 -2.32 3.08 10.91
N ALA A 25 -3.13 4.04 10.48
CA ALA A 25 -2.95 5.43 10.87
C ALA A 25 -3.15 5.65 12.36
N ALA A 26 -4.15 5.01 12.95
CA ALA A 26 -4.36 5.09 14.39
C ALA A 26 -3.19 4.51 15.16
N ILE A 27 -2.69 3.36 14.71
CA ILE A 27 -1.52 2.73 15.33
C ILE A 27 -0.29 3.63 15.22
N ALA A 28 -0.05 4.17 14.02
CA ALA A 28 1.11 5.05 13.81
C ALA A 28 0.99 6.32 14.64
N GLY A 29 -0.20 6.90 14.75
CA GLY A 29 -0.43 8.07 15.58
C GLY A 29 -0.16 7.80 17.05
N ASP A 30 -0.66 6.68 17.56
CA ASP A 30 -0.45 6.30 18.95
C ASP A 30 1.02 6.00 19.27
N ALA A 31 1.73 5.40 18.31
CA ALA A 31 3.14 5.05 18.49
C ALA A 31 4.09 6.19 18.11
N ASP A 32 3.57 7.29 17.61
CA ASP A 32 4.36 8.39 17.07
C ASP A 32 5.29 7.88 15.95
N ALA A 33 4.75 7.01 15.11
CA ALA A 33 5.48 6.35 14.04
C ALA A 33 5.20 7.02 12.70
N LYS A 34 6.10 6.80 11.76
CA LYS A 34 5.89 7.20 10.38
C LYS A 34 4.97 6.19 9.70
N LEU A 35 3.99 6.68 8.97
CA LEU A 35 3.09 5.85 8.18
C LEU A 35 3.45 5.98 6.71
N VAL A 36 3.74 4.86 6.07
CA VAL A 36 3.97 4.80 4.62
C VAL A 36 2.77 4.12 3.99
N ILE A 37 2.06 4.86 3.16
CA ILE A 37 0.89 4.34 2.44
C ILE A 37 1.34 3.97 1.03
N ALA A 38 1.12 2.74 0.64
CA ALA A 38 1.58 2.23 -0.65
C ALA A 38 0.41 1.75 -1.49
N CYS A 39 0.46 2.04 -2.77
CA CYS A 39 -0.48 1.52 -3.75
C CYS A 39 0.32 0.86 -4.86
N ALA A 40 0.12 -0.45 -5.01
CA ALA A 40 0.77 -1.21 -6.06
C ALA A 40 -0.05 -1.10 -7.33
N TYR A 41 0.62 -0.93 -8.45
CA TYR A 41 -0.07 -0.87 -9.73
C TYR A 41 0.72 -1.62 -10.78
N TYR A 42 0.00 -2.07 -11.79
CA TYR A 42 0.62 -2.63 -12.99
C TYR A 42 0.49 -1.63 -14.12
N PRO A 43 1.45 -1.58 -15.02
CA PRO A 43 1.21 -0.93 -16.30
C PRO A 43 0.01 -1.59 -16.98
N SER A 44 -0.86 -0.79 -17.58
CA SER A 44 -2.08 -1.32 -18.19
C SER A 44 -1.77 -2.29 -19.34
N ASP A 45 -0.64 -2.07 -20.03
CA ASP A 45 -0.16 -2.92 -21.10
C ASP A 45 1.35 -2.86 -21.12
N PRO A 46 2.05 -3.99 -20.92
CA PRO A 46 3.52 -3.96 -20.94
C PRO A 46 4.10 -3.38 -22.21
N LYS A 47 3.46 -3.62 -23.36
CA LYS A 47 3.92 -3.07 -24.63
C LYS A 47 3.77 -1.56 -24.67
N GLU A 48 2.61 -1.06 -24.27
CA GLU A 48 2.39 0.39 -24.19
C GLU A 48 3.36 1.03 -23.22
N THR A 49 3.56 0.39 -22.08
CA THR A 49 4.46 0.90 -21.07
C THR A 49 5.89 0.96 -21.58
N ALA A 50 6.34 -0.06 -22.30
CA ALA A 50 7.68 -0.07 -22.87
C ALA A 50 7.85 1.03 -23.90
N GLN A 51 6.84 1.22 -24.77
CA GLN A 51 6.88 2.27 -25.77
C GLN A 51 6.88 3.66 -25.11
N ALA A 52 6.04 3.82 -24.12
CA ALA A 52 5.97 5.10 -23.42
C ALA A 52 7.26 5.40 -22.68
N ALA A 53 7.83 4.40 -22.04
CA ALA A 53 9.10 4.57 -21.33
C ALA A 53 10.22 4.93 -22.27
N ASP A 54 10.27 4.31 -23.45
CA ASP A 54 11.27 4.62 -24.45
C ASP A 54 11.12 6.01 -25.02
N ALA A 55 9.89 6.46 -25.22
CA ALA A 55 9.62 7.73 -25.87
C ALA A 55 9.71 8.91 -24.90
N LEU A 56 9.09 8.83 -23.75
CA LEU A 56 8.92 9.95 -22.85
C LEU A 56 9.37 9.68 -21.43
N ARG A 57 9.84 8.49 -21.14
CA ARG A 57 10.35 8.13 -19.83
C ARG A 57 9.33 8.35 -18.72
N GLU A 58 9.75 9.06 -17.68
CA GLU A 58 8.98 9.19 -16.46
C GLU A 58 7.64 9.89 -16.67
N ASP A 59 7.61 10.89 -17.55
CA ASP A 59 6.37 11.63 -17.77
C ASP A 59 5.27 10.74 -18.37
N ALA A 60 5.62 9.96 -19.39
CA ALA A 60 4.67 9.04 -19.98
C ALA A 60 4.24 7.97 -19.00
N TYR A 61 5.17 7.48 -18.19
CA TYR A 61 4.90 6.47 -17.19
C TYR A 61 3.88 6.98 -16.16
N GLN A 62 4.05 8.21 -15.68
CA GLN A 62 3.13 8.80 -14.73
C GLN A 62 1.74 8.99 -15.31
N ILE A 63 1.66 9.38 -16.58
CA ILE A 63 0.36 9.61 -17.23
C ILE A 63 -0.41 8.30 -17.39
N THR A 64 0.26 7.21 -17.76
CA THR A 64 -0.41 5.97 -18.10
C THR A 64 -0.63 5.05 -16.91
N GLY A 65 0.32 4.99 -16.00
CA GLY A 65 0.27 3.99 -14.92
C GLY A 65 0.02 4.55 -13.54
N SER A 66 0.65 5.67 -13.21
CA SER A 66 0.66 6.13 -11.83
C SER A 66 -0.38 7.20 -11.52
N ALA A 67 -0.99 7.85 -12.51
CA ALA A 67 -1.93 8.94 -12.24
C ALA A 67 -3.14 8.48 -11.39
N PRO A 68 -3.84 7.38 -11.71
CA PRO A 68 -4.91 6.90 -10.85
C PRO A 68 -4.40 6.49 -9.47
N THR A 69 -3.18 5.96 -9.42
CA THR A 69 -2.56 5.55 -8.18
C THR A 69 -2.34 6.73 -7.25
N HIS A 70 -1.93 7.87 -7.79
CA HIS A 70 -1.74 9.08 -6.98
C HIS A 70 -3.06 9.59 -6.41
N ASP A 71 -4.16 9.46 -7.14
CA ASP A 71 -5.48 9.82 -6.61
C ASP A 71 -5.89 8.91 -5.47
N ILE A 72 -5.63 7.61 -5.61
CA ILE A 72 -5.90 6.64 -4.55
C ILE A 72 -5.08 6.99 -3.30
N LEU A 73 -3.80 7.30 -3.49
CA LEU A 73 -2.92 7.63 -2.38
C LEU A 73 -3.35 8.91 -1.69
N ARG A 74 -3.79 9.92 -2.45
CA ARG A 74 -4.25 11.17 -1.87
C ARG A 74 -5.48 10.95 -0.98
N THR A 75 -6.44 10.18 -1.45
CA THR A 75 -7.62 9.84 -0.67
C THR A 75 -7.25 9.07 0.59
N ALA A 76 -6.35 8.11 0.46
CA ALA A 76 -5.88 7.34 1.59
C ALA A 76 -5.19 8.23 2.63
N LYS A 77 -4.40 9.19 2.18
CA LYS A 77 -3.74 10.12 3.08
C LYS A 77 -4.74 10.98 3.85
N GLU A 78 -5.82 11.39 3.21
CA GLU A 78 -6.88 12.13 3.88
C GLU A 78 -7.51 11.29 5.00
N HIS A 79 -7.81 10.02 4.71
CA HIS A 79 -8.33 9.11 5.72
C HIS A 79 -7.34 8.90 6.86
N ALA A 80 -6.08 8.74 6.53
CA ALA A 80 -5.03 8.52 7.54
C ALA A 80 -4.87 9.74 8.45
N THR A 81 -4.90 10.93 7.88
CA THR A 81 -4.79 12.15 8.66
C THR A 81 -5.93 12.27 9.66
N LYS A 82 -7.15 11.98 9.21
CA LYS A 82 -8.32 12.01 10.09
C LYS A 82 -8.25 10.96 11.18
N ALA A 83 -7.61 9.83 10.90
CA ALA A 83 -7.50 8.73 11.86
C ALA A 83 -6.37 8.92 12.86
N GLY A 84 -5.54 9.92 12.72
CA GLY A 84 -4.56 10.27 13.73
C GLY A 84 -3.11 10.21 13.32
N ALA A 85 -2.79 9.79 12.11
CA ALA A 85 -1.40 9.73 11.64
C ALA A 85 -0.84 11.15 11.51
N LYS A 86 0.38 11.34 11.95
CA LYS A 86 1.04 12.65 11.95
C LYS A 86 2.10 12.77 10.87
N SER A 87 2.83 11.68 10.62
CA SER A 87 3.89 11.64 9.61
C SER A 87 3.49 10.63 8.56
N ILE A 88 3.21 11.07 7.34
CA ILE A 88 2.68 10.24 6.28
C ILE A 88 3.53 10.39 5.03
N GLU A 89 3.91 9.26 4.43
CA GLU A 89 4.59 9.22 3.16
C GLU A 89 3.75 8.37 2.19
N GLU A 90 3.58 8.85 0.95
CA GLU A 90 2.86 8.12 -0.09
C GLU A 90 3.86 7.47 -1.03
N ARG A 91 3.60 6.21 -1.40
CA ARG A 91 4.45 5.46 -2.33
C ARG A 91 3.61 4.75 -3.37
N ALA A 92 3.80 5.11 -4.64
CA ALA A 92 3.28 4.34 -5.76
C ALA A 92 4.34 3.31 -6.13
N ILE A 93 4.00 2.02 -6.09
CA ILE A 93 4.95 0.95 -6.32
C ILE A 93 4.47 0.08 -7.48
N VAL A 94 5.43 -0.41 -8.27
CA VAL A 94 5.13 -1.19 -9.47
C VAL A 94 5.28 -2.67 -9.19
N GLY A 95 4.30 -3.44 -9.61
CA GLY A 95 4.37 -4.90 -9.52
C GLY A 95 3.24 -5.49 -8.74
N SER A 96 3.38 -6.77 -8.40
CA SER A 96 2.35 -7.46 -7.64
C SER A 96 2.28 -6.90 -6.22
N PRO A 97 1.07 -6.84 -5.64
CA PRO A 97 0.91 -6.23 -4.32
C PRO A 97 1.77 -6.87 -3.25
N VAL A 98 1.86 -8.20 -3.21
CA VAL A 98 2.63 -8.87 -2.17
C VAL A 98 4.11 -8.55 -2.30
N GLU A 99 4.68 -8.82 -3.47
CA GLU A 99 6.13 -8.68 -3.64
C GLU A 99 6.57 -7.23 -3.51
N SER A 100 5.81 -6.29 -4.07
CA SER A 100 6.19 -4.88 -4.01
C SER A 100 6.05 -4.33 -2.59
N LEU A 101 5.03 -4.77 -1.84
CA LEU A 101 4.89 -4.36 -0.45
C LEU A 101 6.01 -4.91 0.42
N LEU A 102 6.39 -6.17 0.22
CA LEU A 102 7.48 -6.77 0.99
C LEU A 102 8.81 -6.09 0.67
N GLN A 103 9.02 -5.76 -0.58
CA GLN A 103 10.21 -5.01 -0.97
C GLN A 103 10.22 -3.62 -0.31
N LEU A 104 9.08 -2.95 -0.29
CA LEU A 104 8.98 -1.64 0.36
C LEU A 104 9.26 -1.74 1.85
N VAL A 105 8.73 -2.77 2.52
CA VAL A 105 9.01 -3.00 3.94
C VAL A 105 10.51 -3.06 4.19
N ASP A 106 11.24 -3.79 3.34
CA ASP A 106 12.69 -3.88 3.47
C ASP A 106 13.37 -2.54 3.16
N ASP A 107 12.92 -1.85 2.12
CA ASP A 107 13.54 -0.60 1.69
C ASP A 107 13.42 0.50 2.74
N VAL A 108 12.27 0.60 3.39
CA VAL A 108 12.04 1.63 4.40
C VAL A 108 12.33 1.14 5.82
N LYS A 109 12.73 -0.12 5.95
CA LYS A 109 12.99 -0.75 7.24
C LYS A 109 11.80 -0.66 8.17
N ALA A 110 10.62 -0.99 7.62
CA ALA A 110 9.39 -0.97 8.40
C ALA A 110 9.40 -2.10 9.43
N ASP A 111 8.79 -1.84 10.56
CA ASP A 111 8.66 -2.85 11.61
C ASP A 111 7.23 -3.35 11.76
N LEU A 112 6.29 -2.77 11.01
CA LEU A 112 4.92 -3.28 10.94
C LEU A 112 4.38 -3.10 9.53
N LEU A 113 3.81 -4.18 8.98
CA LEU A 113 3.06 -4.14 7.73
C LEU A 113 1.59 -4.40 8.04
N VAL A 114 0.70 -3.54 7.57
CA VAL A 114 -0.73 -3.66 7.80
C VAL A 114 -1.42 -3.96 6.48
N VAL A 115 -2.24 -4.99 6.46
CA VAL A 115 -3.03 -5.36 5.28
C VAL A 115 -4.45 -5.70 5.71
N GLY A 116 -5.40 -5.52 4.80
CA GLY A 116 -6.76 -5.95 5.05
C GLY A 116 -6.92 -7.44 4.83
N ASN A 117 -7.93 -8.04 5.44
CA ASN A 117 -8.15 -9.48 5.33
C ASN A 117 -8.70 -9.91 3.96
N ARG A 118 -9.16 -8.97 3.14
CA ARG A 118 -9.62 -9.27 1.78
C ARG A 118 -8.48 -9.29 0.77
N GLY A 119 -7.31 -8.76 1.12
CA GLY A 119 -6.23 -8.57 0.18
C GLY A 119 -6.43 -7.31 -0.65
N LEU A 120 -5.45 -7.02 -1.53
CA LEU A 120 -5.42 -5.77 -2.27
C LEU A 120 -5.94 -5.88 -3.70
N ASN A 121 -6.33 -7.05 -4.16
CA ASN A 121 -6.86 -7.20 -5.50
C ASN A 121 -8.25 -7.81 -5.43
N SER A 122 -9.17 -7.04 -4.87
CA SER A 122 -10.53 -7.52 -4.65
C SER A 122 -11.33 -7.65 -5.95
N LEU A 123 -10.88 -7.02 -7.02
CA LEU A 123 -11.62 -7.06 -8.28
C LEU A 123 -11.77 -8.45 -8.85
N THR A 124 -10.81 -9.31 -8.63
CA THR A 124 -10.87 -10.68 -9.15
C THR A 124 -11.68 -11.61 -8.25
N GLY A 125 -11.84 -11.29 -6.99
CA GLY A 125 -12.53 -12.14 -6.03
C GLY A 125 -11.81 -13.43 -5.70
N ARG A 126 -10.82 -13.82 -6.49
CA ARG A 126 -10.12 -15.08 -6.29
C ARG A 126 -8.92 -14.97 -5.38
N LEU A 127 -8.43 -13.77 -5.18
CA LEU A 127 -7.23 -13.54 -4.38
C LEU A 127 -7.55 -13.10 -2.96
N LEU A 128 -8.79 -13.32 -2.55
CA LEU A 128 -9.17 -13.03 -1.17
C LEU A 128 -8.31 -13.83 -0.23
N GLY A 129 -7.63 -13.15 0.66
CA GLY A 129 -6.76 -13.79 1.63
C GLY A 129 -5.37 -14.13 1.13
N SER A 130 -5.09 -14.05 -0.18
CA SER A 130 -3.75 -14.39 -0.67
C SER A 130 -2.72 -13.36 -0.26
N VAL A 131 -3.04 -12.06 -0.34
CA VAL A 131 -2.11 -11.02 0.08
C VAL A 131 -1.82 -11.12 1.58
N PRO A 132 -2.83 -11.15 2.47
CA PRO A 132 -2.53 -11.28 3.91
C PRO A 132 -1.82 -12.58 4.24
N SER A 133 -2.19 -13.70 3.62
CA SER A 133 -1.55 -14.98 3.87
C SER A 133 -0.09 -14.97 3.46
N ASP A 134 0.21 -14.49 2.26
CA ASP A 134 1.59 -14.43 1.78
C ASP A 134 2.42 -13.42 2.54
N ALA A 135 1.83 -12.27 2.88
CA ALA A 135 2.53 -11.26 3.67
C ALA A 135 2.90 -11.82 5.04
N ALA A 136 1.97 -12.53 5.68
CA ALA A 136 2.24 -13.11 7.00
C ALA A 136 3.38 -14.10 6.96
N ARG A 137 3.48 -14.89 5.88
CA ARG A 137 4.53 -15.89 5.77
C ARG A 137 5.90 -15.32 5.40
N LYS A 138 5.91 -14.31 4.53
CA LYS A 138 7.15 -13.86 3.88
C LYS A 138 7.72 -12.57 4.44
N SER A 139 6.96 -11.83 5.22
CA SER A 139 7.42 -10.54 5.71
C SER A 139 8.55 -10.69 6.71
N THR A 140 9.49 -9.73 6.66
CA THR A 140 10.55 -9.61 7.65
C THR A 140 10.11 -8.76 8.85
N SER A 141 8.94 -8.16 8.77
CA SER A 141 8.36 -7.36 9.86
C SER A 141 7.17 -8.07 10.47
N ASP A 142 6.66 -7.53 11.57
CA ASP A 142 5.34 -7.91 12.07
C ASP A 142 4.29 -7.62 11.02
N VAL A 143 3.22 -8.40 11.00
CA VAL A 143 2.11 -8.21 10.06
C VAL A 143 0.82 -8.17 10.85
N LEU A 144 0.05 -7.11 10.64
CA LEU A 144 -1.30 -7.00 11.19
C LEU A 144 -2.30 -7.17 10.06
N ILE A 145 -3.18 -8.14 10.21
CA ILE A 145 -4.25 -8.38 9.25
C ILE A 145 -5.52 -7.79 9.84
N VAL A 146 -5.99 -6.71 9.23
CA VAL A 146 -7.16 -5.98 9.73
C VAL A 146 -8.42 -6.61 9.16
N HIS A 147 -9.38 -6.87 10.03
CA HIS A 147 -10.67 -7.39 9.59
C HIS A 147 -11.47 -6.23 9.00
N THR A 148 -11.60 -6.22 7.68
CA THR A 148 -12.21 -5.12 6.93
C THR A 148 -13.54 -5.48 6.30
N VAL A 149 -13.91 -6.75 6.31
CA VAL A 149 -15.16 -7.25 5.71
C VAL A 149 -16.14 -7.55 6.80
N ARG A 150 -17.37 -7.09 6.62
CA ARG A 150 -18.43 -7.36 7.57
C ARG A 150 -19.23 -8.60 7.17
#